data_5acb2216041ae576a21aad03f6514269
#
_entry.id   5acb2216041ae576a21aad03f6514269
#
_cell.length_a   1.000
_cell.length_b   1.000
_cell.length_c   1.000
_cell.angle_alpha   90.00
_cell.angle_beta   90.00
_cell.angle_gamma   90.00
#
_symmetry.space_group_name_H-M   'P 1'
#
loop_
_entity.id
_entity.type
_entity.pdbx_description
1 polymer ?
#
loop_
_entity_poly.entity_id
_entity_poly.type
_entity_poly.pdbx_seq_one_letter_code
_entity_poly.pdbx_strand_id
1 'polypeptide(L)'
;MIAKVEWYPGELYPRVGFIVTNMSRPAENVVAFYNKRGTCEQWIKEGKGAIKWTRLSCRSFAANAVRLQLHALAYNLGNFLRTLATPEPIKDWSLTTLKEKLIKIGAKVISHGRYVAFQMAEVAIPKNLFANILRLIAELRPPLVISTA
;
A
#
# COMPACT_ATOMS: atom_id res chain seq x y z
N MET A 1 -22.37 -23.04 -14.21
CA MET A 1 -21.36 -23.52 -13.26
C MET A 1 -20.08 -23.85 -14.02
N ILE A 2 -18.91 -23.45 -13.50
CA ILE A 2 -17.60 -23.70 -14.14
C ILE A 2 -16.74 -24.42 -13.12
N ALA A 3 -16.10 -25.53 -13.54
CA ALA A 3 -15.12 -26.24 -12.74
C ALA A 3 -13.72 -25.69 -13.07
N LYS A 4 -12.97 -25.26 -12.06
CA LYS A 4 -11.58 -24.86 -12.15
C LYS A 4 -10.74 -26.03 -11.63
N VAL A 5 -9.87 -26.59 -12.47
CA VAL A 5 -8.98 -27.69 -12.11
C VAL A 5 -7.54 -27.18 -12.22
N GLU A 6 -6.80 -27.26 -11.13
CA GLU A 6 -5.40 -26.80 -11.05
C GLU A 6 -4.49 -27.93 -10.62
N TRP A 7 -3.39 -28.11 -11.36
CA TRP A 7 -2.33 -29.07 -11.04
C TRP A 7 -1.08 -28.30 -10.59
N TYR A 8 -0.56 -28.67 -9.45
CA TYR A 8 0.70 -28.12 -8.95
C TYR A 8 1.77 -29.22 -8.92
N PRO A 9 3.02 -28.91 -9.31
CA PRO A 9 4.11 -29.87 -9.23
C PRO A 9 4.28 -30.39 -7.79
N GLY A 10 4.28 -31.74 -7.65
CA GLY A 10 4.41 -32.41 -6.34
C GLY A 10 3.11 -32.74 -5.64
N GLU A 11 1.94 -32.33 -6.14
CA GLU A 11 0.63 -32.76 -5.62
C GLU A 11 0.15 -34.03 -6.34
N LEU A 12 -0.36 -35.01 -5.57
CA LEU A 12 -0.87 -36.27 -6.11
C LEU A 12 -2.24 -36.10 -6.81
N TYR A 13 -3.02 -35.08 -6.41
CA TYR A 13 -4.37 -34.84 -6.92
C TYR A 13 -4.51 -33.37 -7.33
N PRO A 14 -5.31 -33.10 -8.38
CA PRO A 14 -5.62 -31.74 -8.76
C PRO A 14 -6.50 -31.07 -7.71
N ARG A 15 -6.34 -29.77 -7.55
CA ARG A 15 -7.26 -28.93 -6.80
C ARG A 15 -8.46 -28.62 -7.69
N VAL A 16 -9.66 -28.97 -7.24
CA VAL A 16 -10.88 -28.71 -7.98
C VAL A 16 -11.72 -27.70 -7.23
N GLY A 17 -12.05 -26.58 -7.88
CA GLY A 17 -12.95 -25.55 -7.38
C GLY A 17 -14.14 -25.36 -8.32
N PHE A 18 -15.30 -25.03 -7.79
CA PHE A 18 -16.50 -24.75 -8.58
C PHE A 18 -16.89 -23.29 -8.45
N ILE A 19 -17.12 -22.63 -9.58
CA ILE A 19 -17.59 -21.24 -9.65
C ILE A 19 -19.04 -21.28 -10.16
N VAL A 20 -19.97 -20.87 -9.31
CA VAL A 20 -21.37 -20.68 -9.70
C VAL A 20 -21.55 -19.25 -10.19
N THR A 21 -22.08 -19.11 -11.41
CA THR A 21 -22.26 -17.81 -12.04
C THR A 21 -23.45 -17.81 -12.99
N ASN A 22 -24.06 -16.66 -13.18
CA ASN A 22 -25.05 -16.36 -14.23
C ASN A 22 -24.42 -15.60 -15.41
N MET A 23 -23.10 -15.42 -15.44
CA MET A 23 -22.41 -14.74 -16.54
C MET A 23 -22.41 -15.63 -17.78
N SER A 24 -22.75 -15.06 -18.94
CA SER A 24 -22.74 -15.69 -20.27
C SER A 24 -21.37 -15.61 -20.96
N ARG A 25 -20.29 -15.38 -20.21
CA ARG A 25 -18.92 -15.25 -20.74
C ARG A 25 -18.24 -16.61 -20.84
N PRO A 26 -17.19 -16.74 -21.69
CA PRO A 26 -16.34 -17.92 -21.72
C PRO A 26 -15.77 -18.25 -20.34
N ALA A 27 -15.58 -19.55 -20.07
CA ALA A 27 -15.14 -20.04 -18.76
C ALA A 27 -13.84 -19.37 -18.27
N GLU A 28 -12.88 -19.14 -19.17
CA GLU A 28 -11.59 -18.48 -18.90
C GLU A 28 -11.80 -17.06 -18.34
N ASN A 29 -12.69 -16.29 -18.96
CA ASN A 29 -13.02 -14.93 -18.53
C ASN A 29 -13.71 -14.88 -17.17
N VAL A 30 -14.55 -15.87 -16.88
CA VAL A 30 -15.21 -16.01 -15.57
C VAL A 30 -14.18 -16.35 -14.50
N VAL A 31 -13.26 -17.30 -14.79
CA VAL A 31 -12.17 -17.65 -13.86
C VAL A 31 -11.25 -16.45 -13.62
N ALA A 32 -10.87 -15.71 -14.67
CA ALA A 32 -10.05 -14.49 -14.56
C ALA A 32 -10.74 -13.41 -13.71
N PHE A 33 -12.04 -13.22 -13.89
CA PHE A 33 -12.84 -12.30 -13.08
C PHE A 33 -12.90 -12.75 -11.61
N TYR A 34 -13.15 -14.03 -11.37
CA TYR A 34 -13.21 -14.61 -10.01
C TYR A 34 -11.88 -14.50 -9.28
N ASN A 35 -10.75 -14.71 -9.98
CA ASN A 35 -9.42 -14.61 -9.38
C ASN A 35 -9.08 -13.18 -8.92
N LYS A 36 -9.67 -12.14 -9.52
CA LYS A 36 -9.53 -10.74 -9.05
C LYS A 36 -10.09 -10.51 -7.64
N ARG A 37 -10.96 -11.40 -7.14
CA ARG A 37 -11.44 -11.36 -5.75
C ARG A 37 -10.29 -11.46 -4.74
N GLY A 38 -9.28 -12.28 -5.01
CA GLY A 38 -8.12 -12.40 -4.14
C GLY A 38 -7.37 -11.08 -3.94
N THR A 39 -7.35 -10.22 -4.93
CA THR A 39 -6.75 -8.88 -4.84
C THR A 39 -7.48 -8.00 -3.82
N CYS A 40 -8.81 -8.00 -3.82
CA CYS A 40 -9.61 -7.25 -2.85
C CYS A 40 -9.38 -7.76 -1.42
N GLU A 41 -9.31 -9.08 -1.24
CA GLU A 41 -9.03 -9.69 0.07
C GLU A 41 -7.62 -9.30 0.57
N GLN A 42 -6.65 -9.24 -0.33
CA GLN A 42 -5.29 -8.79 0.00
C GLN A 42 -5.28 -7.32 0.43
N TRP A 43 -5.99 -6.43 -0.25
CA TRP A 43 -6.10 -5.02 0.14
C TRP A 43 -6.76 -4.85 1.51
N ILE A 44 -7.84 -5.60 1.78
CA ILE A 44 -8.49 -5.61 3.09
C ILE A 44 -7.53 -6.09 4.18
N LYS A 45 -6.78 -7.16 3.91
CA LYS A 45 -5.78 -7.70 4.83
C LYS A 45 -4.66 -6.68 5.09
N GLU A 46 -4.18 -6.01 4.05
CA GLU A 46 -3.17 -4.97 4.15
C GLU A 46 -3.66 -3.77 4.99
N GLY A 47 -4.88 -3.30 4.75
CA GLY A 47 -5.49 -2.23 5.56
C GLY A 47 -5.66 -2.61 7.03
N LYS A 48 -6.04 -3.86 7.33
CA LYS A 48 -6.09 -4.38 8.70
C LYS A 48 -4.72 -4.45 9.37
N GLY A 49 -3.71 -4.87 8.64
CA GLY A 49 -2.34 -5.06 9.15
C GLY A 49 -1.55 -3.75 9.25
N ALA A 50 -1.39 -3.04 8.12
CA ALA A 50 -0.56 -1.85 8.03
C ALA A 50 -1.19 -0.63 8.71
N ILE A 51 -2.47 -0.36 8.42
CA ILE A 51 -3.18 0.85 8.87
C ILE A 51 -4.00 0.59 10.15
N LYS A 52 -4.36 -0.67 10.40
CA LYS A 52 -5.17 -1.08 11.56
C LYS A 52 -6.55 -0.42 11.59
N TRP A 53 -7.18 -0.24 10.45
CA TRP A 53 -8.48 0.44 10.31
C TRP A 53 -9.65 -0.21 11.05
N THR A 54 -9.49 -1.46 11.50
CA THR A 54 -10.49 -2.15 12.35
C THR A 54 -10.38 -1.76 13.83
N ARG A 55 -9.37 -0.98 14.24
CA ARG A 55 -9.22 -0.51 15.62
C ARG A 55 -10.04 0.75 15.86
N LEU A 56 -11.34 0.56 15.99
CA LEU A 56 -12.31 1.63 16.25
C LEU A 56 -12.67 1.59 17.74
N SER A 57 -11.97 2.38 18.55
CA SER A 57 -12.07 2.39 20.02
C SER A 57 -12.67 3.68 20.59
N CYS A 58 -13.35 4.48 19.77
CA CYS A 58 -14.03 5.68 20.23
C CYS A 58 -15.39 5.33 20.85
N ARG A 59 -15.86 6.16 21.79
CA ARG A 59 -17.13 5.94 22.49
C ARG A 59 -18.37 6.06 21.61
N SER A 60 -18.34 6.93 20.59
CA SER A 60 -19.50 7.16 19.72
C SER A 60 -19.29 6.59 18.33
N PHE A 61 -20.40 6.24 17.67
CA PHE A 61 -20.39 5.79 16.29
C PHE A 61 -19.82 6.86 15.34
N ALA A 62 -20.23 8.11 15.51
CA ALA A 62 -19.76 9.23 14.69
C ALA A 62 -18.24 9.41 14.77
N ALA A 63 -17.66 9.34 15.98
CA ALA A 63 -16.22 9.43 16.17
C ALA A 63 -15.48 8.23 15.52
N ASN A 64 -16.04 7.02 15.58
CA ASN A 64 -15.48 5.86 14.89
C ASN A 64 -15.59 5.98 13.37
N ALA A 65 -16.68 6.55 12.83
CA ALA A 65 -16.83 6.82 11.41
C ALA A 65 -15.75 7.78 10.89
N VAL A 66 -15.50 8.89 11.58
CA VAL A 66 -14.42 9.83 11.26
C VAL A 66 -13.06 9.13 11.34
N ARG A 67 -12.81 8.33 12.38
CA ARG A 67 -11.57 7.57 12.52
C ARG A 67 -11.37 6.60 11.37
N LEU A 68 -12.41 5.91 10.93
CA LEU A 68 -12.33 5.01 9.77
C LEU A 68 -11.97 5.76 8.49
N GLN A 69 -12.56 6.95 8.27
CA GLN A 69 -12.23 7.79 7.11
C GLN A 69 -10.77 8.25 7.14
N LEU A 70 -10.24 8.62 8.32
CA LEU A 70 -8.81 8.95 8.47
C LEU A 70 -7.91 7.75 8.17
N HIS A 71 -8.30 6.56 8.58
CA HIS A 71 -7.58 5.34 8.22
C HIS A 71 -7.63 5.06 6.71
N ALA A 72 -8.78 5.27 6.05
CA ALA A 72 -8.90 5.13 4.60
C ALA A 72 -8.03 6.16 3.86
N LEU A 73 -7.98 7.40 4.33
CA LEU A 73 -7.08 8.43 3.81
C LEU A 73 -5.61 8.01 3.95
N ALA A 74 -5.20 7.54 5.14
CA ALA A 74 -3.84 7.05 5.37
C ALA A 74 -3.48 5.86 4.47
N TYR A 75 -4.44 4.96 4.22
CA TYR A 75 -4.27 3.85 3.27
C TYR A 75 -4.03 4.36 1.84
N ASN A 76 -4.83 5.32 1.38
CA ASN A 76 -4.69 5.91 0.05
C ASN A 76 -3.36 6.66 -0.10
N LEU A 77 -2.96 7.44 0.91
CA LEU A 77 -1.65 8.12 0.91
C LEU A 77 -0.49 7.12 0.85
N GLY A 78 -0.58 6.02 1.58
CA GLY A 78 0.41 4.94 1.50
C GLY A 78 0.48 4.29 0.11
N ASN A 79 -0.67 4.10 -0.54
CA ASN A 79 -0.72 3.59 -1.92
C ASN A 79 -0.17 4.60 -2.93
N PHE A 80 -0.47 5.89 -2.78
CA PHE A 80 0.11 6.94 -3.63
C PHE A 80 1.63 6.99 -3.48
N LEU A 81 2.14 6.95 -2.26
CA LEU A 81 3.58 6.87 -2.02
C LEU A 81 4.18 5.66 -2.75
N ARG A 82 3.60 4.47 -2.58
CA ARG A 82 4.06 3.24 -3.22
C ARG A 82 4.05 3.30 -4.74
N THR A 83 3.02 3.91 -5.32
CA THR A 83 2.82 3.92 -6.78
C THR A 83 3.62 5.04 -7.46
N LEU A 84 3.72 6.21 -6.83
CA LEU A 84 4.21 7.42 -7.47
C LEU A 84 5.62 7.82 -7.02
N ALA A 85 6.03 7.44 -5.81
CA ALA A 85 7.26 7.96 -5.20
C ALA A 85 8.20 6.89 -4.66
N THR A 86 8.02 5.62 -5.03
CA THR A 86 8.98 4.56 -4.70
C THR A 86 9.82 4.18 -5.91
N PRO A 87 11.16 4.13 -5.78
CA PRO A 87 12.05 3.63 -6.82
C PRO A 87 11.90 2.12 -6.99
N GLU A 88 12.28 1.61 -8.19
CA GLU A 88 12.11 0.20 -8.59
C GLU A 88 12.54 -0.85 -7.54
N PRO A 89 13.67 -0.71 -6.82
CA PRO A 89 14.10 -1.75 -5.86
C PRO A 89 13.13 -1.99 -4.70
N ILE A 90 12.21 -1.04 -4.42
CA ILE A 90 11.26 -1.14 -3.31
C ILE A 90 9.80 -1.04 -3.75
N LYS A 91 9.53 -1.06 -5.05
CA LYS A 91 8.19 -0.90 -5.63
C LYS A 91 7.21 -1.98 -5.15
N ASP A 92 7.71 -3.20 -4.96
CA ASP A 92 6.91 -4.34 -4.52
C ASP A 92 6.76 -4.45 -2.99
N TRP A 93 7.29 -3.48 -2.24
CA TRP A 93 7.15 -3.52 -0.79
C TRP A 93 5.69 -3.36 -0.38
N SER A 94 5.27 -4.18 0.60
CA SER A 94 3.97 -4.03 1.23
C SER A 94 3.86 -2.70 1.98
N LEU A 95 2.65 -2.19 2.19
CA LEU A 95 2.45 -0.98 3.02
C LEU A 95 2.97 -1.16 4.45
N THR A 96 2.95 -2.39 4.98
CA THR A 96 3.56 -2.70 6.28
C THR A 96 5.06 -2.46 6.25
N THR A 97 5.74 -2.98 5.22
CA THR A 97 7.19 -2.81 5.06
C THR A 97 7.56 -1.34 4.85
N LEU A 98 6.83 -0.62 3.99
CA LEU A 98 7.02 0.82 3.78
C LEU A 98 6.89 1.59 5.10
N LYS A 99 5.81 1.31 5.86
CA LYS A 99 5.60 1.97 7.14
C LYS A 99 6.74 1.71 8.13
N GLU A 100 7.17 0.47 8.29
CA GLU A 100 8.20 0.12 9.28
C GLU A 100 9.59 0.62 8.85
N LYS A 101 9.90 0.61 7.55
CA LYS A 101 11.24 0.94 7.05
C LYS A 101 11.41 2.40 6.59
N LEU A 102 10.32 3.12 6.26
CA LEU A 102 10.40 4.49 5.77
C LEU A 102 9.77 5.52 6.70
N ILE A 103 8.68 5.15 7.40
CA ILE A 103 7.91 6.11 8.21
C ILE A 103 8.30 6.03 9.67
N LYS A 104 8.48 4.82 10.21
CA LYS A 104 8.82 4.60 11.62
C LYS A 104 10.33 4.59 11.89
N ILE A 105 11.08 5.40 11.19
CA ILE A 105 12.52 5.53 11.42
C ILE A 105 12.75 6.52 12.56
N GLY A 106 13.50 6.09 13.57
CA GLY A 106 13.96 6.99 14.61
C GLY A 106 15.00 7.98 14.07
N ALA A 107 14.88 9.23 14.47
CA ALA A 107 15.85 10.26 14.11
C ALA A 107 16.24 11.08 15.36
N LYS A 108 17.53 11.44 15.45
CA LYS A 108 18.01 12.43 16.40
C LYS A 108 17.83 13.81 15.79
N VAL A 109 17.14 14.68 16.51
CA VAL A 109 16.98 16.08 16.08
C VAL A 109 18.20 16.87 16.59
N ILE A 110 18.92 17.49 15.67
CA ILE A 110 20.05 18.37 15.96
C ILE A 110 19.65 19.78 15.52
N SER A 111 19.65 20.72 16.46
CA SER A 111 19.36 22.13 16.18
C SER A 111 20.65 22.94 16.21
N HIS A 112 20.88 23.69 15.15
CA HIS A 112 21.87 24.75 15.07
C HIS A 112 21.14 26.06 14.85
N GLY A 113 21.75 27.18 15.20
CA GLY A 113 21.11 28.49 15.13
C GLY A 113 20.47 28.87 13.77
N ARG A 114 20.84 28.21 12.69
CA ARG A 114 20.33 28.47 11.33
C ARG A 114 19.53 27.33 10.69
N TYR A 115 19.59 26.12 11.25
CA TYR A 115 18.90 24.95 10.66
C TYR A 115 18.63 23.88 11.71
N VAL A 116 17.63 23.06 11.41
CA VAL A 116 17.29 21.83 12.14
C VAL A 116 17.61 20.65 11.24
N ALA A 117 18.43 19.73 11.73
CA ALA A 117 18.80 18.51 11.01
C ALA A 117 18.18 17.28 11.71
N PHE A 118 17.64 16.36 10.90
CA PHE A 118 17.18 15.06 11.35
C PHE A 118 18.23 14.00 10.98
N GLN A 119 18.98 13.54 11.95
CA GLN A 119 19.96 12.48 11.75
C GLN A 119 19.31 11.12 11.93
N MET A 120 19.05 10.43 10.83
CA MET A 120 18.51 9.09 10.82
C MET A 120 19.60 8.04 10.87
N ALA A 121 19.27 6.84 11.40
CA ALA A 121 20.20 5.71 11.39
C ALA A 121 20.34 5.16 9.95
N GLU A 122 21.55 5.22 9.40
CA GLU A 122 21.84 4.73 8.03
C GLU A 122 21.58 3.22 7.86
N VAL A 123 21.68 2.47 8.96
CA VAL A 123 21.35 1.02 8.99
C VAL A 123 19.87 0.76 8.69
N ALA A 124 18.98 1.72 8.96
CA ALA A 124 17.55 1.56 8.74
C ALA A 124 17.17 1.72 7.26
N ILE A 125 17.80 2.69 6.57
CA ILE A 125 17.58 2.95 5.15
C ILE A 125 18.83 3.57 4.51
N PRO A 126 19.30 3.05 3.35
CA PRO A 126 20.42 3.66 2.64
C PRO A 126 20.10 5.10 2.23
N LYS A 127 21.05 6.00 2.46
CA LYS A 127 20.92 7.43 2.15
C LYS A 127 20.46 7.71 0.72
N ASN A 128 21.03 6.97 -0.25
CA ASN A 128 20.68 7.14 -1.66
C ASN A 128 19.23 6.75 -1.96
N LEU A 129 18.72 5.68 -1.34
CA LEU A 129 17.34 5.25 -1.49
C LEU A 129 16.37 6.30 -0.96
N PHE A 130 16.64 6.83 0.24
CA PHE A 130 15.82 7.87 0.85
C PHE A 130 15.84 9.17 0.03
N ALA A 131 17.01 9.60 -0.46
CA ALA A 131 17.13 10.75 -1.33
C ALA A 131 16.35 10.60 -2.64
N ASN A 132 16.36 9.42 -3.25
CA ASN A 132 15.57 9.14 -4.45
C ASN A 132 14.07 9.26 -4.19
N ILE A 133 13.57 8.78 -3.05
CA ILE A 133 12.15 8.92 -2.68
C ILE A 133 11.79 10.40 -2.54
N LEU A 134 12.61 11.19 -1.85
CA LEU A 134 12.36 12.63 -1.70
C LEU A 134 12.37 13.36 -3.04
N ARG A 135 13.26 12.99 -3.97
CA ARG A 135 13.30 13.53 -5.32
C ARG A 135 12.01 13.22 -6.08
N LEU A 136 11.55 11.95 -6.07
CA LEU A 136 10.31 11.56 -6.71
C LEU A 136 9.10 12.31 -6.12
N ILE A 137 9.05 12.50 -4.80
CA ILE A 137 8.01 13.31 -4.16
C ILE A 137 8.07 14.78 -4.63
N ALA A 138 9.27 15.35 -4.77
CA ALA A 138 9.42 16.72 -5.24
C ALA A 138 8.94 16.89 -6.70
N GLU A 139 9.13 15.88 -7.54
CA GLU A 139 8.67 15.86 -8.94
C GLU A 139 7.13 15.80 -9.07
N LEU A 140 6.41 15.36 -8.03
CA LEU A 140 4.94 15.35 -8.02
C LEU A 140 4.33 16.76 -7.81
N ARG A 141 5.13 17.76 -7.46
CA ARG A 141 4.63 19.13 -7.31
C ARG A 141 4.34 19.72 -8.70
N PRO A 142 3.15 20.29 -8.92
CA PRO A 142 2.89 21.01 -10.16
C PRO A 142 3.92 22.15 -10.30
N PRO A 143 4.40 22.43 -11.52
CA PRO A 143 5.28 23.58 -11.74
C PRO A 143 4.58 24.85 -11.23
N LEU A 144 5.30 25.67 -10.47
CA LEU A 144 4.79 26.97 -10.02
C LEU A 144 4.45 27.75 -11.28
N VAL A 145 3.17 27.96 -11.56
CA VAL A 145 2.72 28.89 -12.58
C VAL A 145 3.05 30.28 -12.03
N ILE A 146 4.20 30.81 -12.40
CA ILE A 146 4.49 32.22 -12.15
C ILE A 146 3.54 32.99 -13.07
N SER A 147 2.42 33.46 -12.53
CA SER A 147 1.59 34.43 -13.20
C SER A 147 2.40 35.72 -13.33
N THR A 148 2.95 35.94 -14.50
CA THR A 148 3.45 37.26 -14.89
C THR A 148 2.21 38.11 -15.16
N ALA A 149 1.78 38.88 -14.15
CA ALA A 149 0.82 39.98 -14.31
C ALA A 149 1.57 41.20 -14.85
#